data_ad416036ba0c2f5cc3f868492033aaa0
#
_entry.id   ad416036ba0c2f5cc3f868492033aaa0
#
_cell.length_a   1.000
_cell.length_b   1.000
_cell.length_c   1.000
_cell.angle_alpha   90.00
_cell.angle_beta   90.00
_cell.angle_gamma   90.00
#
_symmetry.space_group_name_H-M   'P 1'
#
loop_
_entity.id
_entity.type
_entity.pdbx_description
1 polymer ?
#
loop_
_entity_poly.entity_id
_entity_poly.type
_entity_poly.pdbx_seq_one_letter_code
_entity_poly.pdbx_strand_id
1 'polypeptide(L)'
;ETDDATMTSPFDPDRPEDPLAPPPERTPLGAWVDAEDYRVRVVAVEDCEVEPYFAPRPGHRKIGVHLELTGLRDEPVPVNGLFATLLDSTGEPHRPTPAGCRPTLPAGRLEVGQTTRGFVSFEVAEDASGLLLRYQPIIVGRVPRPITFDLGR
;
A
#
# COMPACT_ATOMS: atom_id res chain seq x y z
N GLU A 1 -17.25 36.13 -6.77
CA GLU A 1 -16.71 35.71 -7.15
C GLU A 1 -16.42 35.49 -7.25
N THR A 2 -16.59 35.84 -7.02
CA THR A 2 -15.99 35.51 -7.41
C THR A 2 -15.64 35.09 -7.24
N ASP A 3 -15.68 35.09 -7.09
CA ASP A 3 -15.08 34.62 -7.26
C ASP A 3 -14.82 34.30 -7.33
N ASP A 4 -14.93 34.47 -7.09
CA ASP A 4 -14.36 34.03 -7.50
C ASP A 4 -14.07 33.71 -7.70
N ALA A 5 -14.48 33.90 -7.60
CA ALA A 5 -14.05 33.52 -8.12
C ALA A 5 -13.22 33.32 -8.22
N THR A 6 -13.67 34.02 -7.85
CA THR A 6 -12.36 33.86 -8.29
C THR A 6 -11.91 32.52 -8.64
N MET A 7 -11.23 32.29 -9.64
CA MET A 7 -10.70 30.98 -9.96
C MET A 7 -9.67 30.56 -8.97
N THR A 8 -10.01 29.60 -8.14
CA THR A 8 -9.02 29.05 -7.24
C THR A 8 -8.32 27.88 -7.88
N SER A 9 -7.06 27.70 -7.53
CA SER A 9 -6.31 26.50 -7.88
C SER A 9 -7.01 25.27 -7.32
N PRO A 10 -6.99 24.13 -8.02
CA PRO A 10 -7.56 22.90 -7.46
C PRO A 10 -6.94 22.48 -6.14
N PHE A 11 -5.70 22.92 -5.88
CA PHE A 11 -5.03 22.60 -4.65
C PHE A 11 -4.64 23.86 -3.91
N ASP A 12 -5.10 23.96 -2.66
CA ASP A 12 -4.76 25.08 -1.78
C ASP A 12 -4.43 24.48 -0.41
N PRO A 13 -3.16 24.49 0.01
CA PRO A 13 -2.76 23.83 1.26
C PRO A 13 -3.36 24.48 2.50
N ASP A 14 -3.78 25.73 2.42
CA ASP A 14 -4.38 26.42 3.56
C ASP A 14 -5.89 26.25 3.63
N ARG A 15 -6.45 25.58 2.67
CA ARG A 15 -7.89 25.44 2.56
C ARG A 15 -8.34 24.18 3.26
N PRO A 16 -9.43 24.25 4.05
CA PRO A 16 -9.99 23.02 4.64
C PRO A 16 -10.42 22.08 3.54
N GLU A 17 -10.41 20.79 3.86
CA GLU A 17 -10.83 19.78 2.93
C GLU A 17 -12.27 20.05 2.50
N ASP A 18 -12.51 20.01 1.20
CA ASP A 18 -13.83 20.24 0.64
C ASP A 18 -14.71 19.02 0.95
N PRO A 19 -15.81 19.20 1.71
CA PRO A 19 -16.68 18.06 2.03
C PRO A 19 -17.38 17.46 0.81
N LEU A 20 -17.40 18.20 -0.30
CA LEU A 20 -18.00 17.70 -1.54
C LEU A 20 -16.96 17.05 -2.45
N ALA A 21 -15.70 17.11 -2.09
CA ALA A 21 -14.66 16.47 -2.89
C ALA A 21 -14.80 14.95 -2.79
N PRO A 22 -14.54 14.22 -3.88
CA PRO A 22 -14.55 12.76 -3.79
C PRO A 22 -13.45 12.29 -2.84
N PRO A 23 -13.69 11.20 -2.09
CA PRO A 23 -12.66 10.65 -1.22
C PRO A 23 -11.46 10.20 -2.04
N PRO A 24 -10.27 10.12 -1.42
CA PRO A 24 -9.11 9.56 -2.10
C PRO A 24 -9.44 8.18 -2.65
N GLU A 25 -8.91 7.90 -3.83
CA GLU A 25 -9.18 6.63 -4.47
C GLU A 25 -8.58 5.49 -3.66
N ARG A 26 -9.41 4.48 -3.37
CA ARG A 26 -9.00 3.29 -2.66
C ARG A 26 -9.47 2.08 -3.44
N THR A 27 -8.55 1.13 -3.62
CA THR A 27 -8.84 -0.06 -4.39
C THR A 27 -9.21 -1.20 -3.45
N PRO A 28 -10.31 -1.91 -3.72
CA PRO A 28 -10.68 -3.04 -2.87
C PRO A 28 -9.78 -4.24 -3.10
N LEU A 29 -9.85 -5.20 -2.18
CA LEU A 29 -9.14 -6.47 -2.32
C LEU A 29 -9.48 -7.13 -3.65
N GLY A 30 -8.46 -7.71 -4.26
CA GLY A 30 -8.61 -8.47 -5.48
C GLY A 30 -8.59 -7.67 -6.77
N ALA A 31 -8.78 -6.36 -6.69
CA ALA A 31 -8.82 -5.53 -7.89
C ALA A 31 -7.43 -5.10 -8.32
N TRP A 32 -7.15 -5.20 -9.62
CA TRP A 32 -5.89 -4.74 -10.18
C TRP A 32 -5.91 -3.22 -10.36
N VAL A 33 -4.75 -2.60 -10.13
CA VAL A 33 -4.54 -1.19 -10.43
C VAL A 33 -3.36 -1.09 -11.38
N ASP A 34 -3.57 -0.38 -12.49
CA ASP A 34 -2.50 -0.09 -13.44
C ASP A 34 -1.82 1.20 -13.04
N ALA A 35 -0.51 1.13 -12.82
CA ALA A 35 0.28 2.25 -12.33
C ALA A 35 1.36 2.63 -13.34
N GLU A 36 1.03 2.67 -14.62
CA GLU A 36 1.93 3.03 -15.70
C GLU A 36 2.97 1.95 -15.99
N ASP A 37 3.89 1.72 -15.06
CA ASP A 37 5.00 0.81 -15.29
C ASP A 37 4.71 -0.60 -14.82
N TYR A 38 3.72 -0.75 -13.98
CA TYR A 38 3.38 -2.03 -13.37
C TYR A 38 1.91 -2.02 -13.00
N ARG A 39 1.39 -3.21 -12.76
CA ARG A 39 0.06 -3.35 -12.16
C ARG A 39 0.21 -4.13 -10.87
N VAL A 40 -0.67 -3.85 -9.93
CA VAL A 40 -0.58 -4.43 -8.61
C VAL A 40 -1.98 -4.70 -8.06
N ARG A 41 -2.10 -5.77 -7.28
CA ARG A 41 -3.33 -6.02 -6.51
C ARG A 41 -2.97 -6.62 -5.16
N VAL A 42 -3.90 -6.48 -4.21
CA VAL A 42 -3.85 -7.21 -2.96
C VAL A 42 -4.72 -8.44 -3.13
N VAL A 43 -4.10 -9.60 -3.07
CA VAL A 43 -4.83 -10.86 -3.25
C VAL A 43 -5.62 -11.21 -2.00
N ALA A 44 -5.00 -11.06 -0.83
CA ALA A 44 -5.60 -11.46 0.44
C ALA A 44 -4.86 -10.82 1.59
N VAL A 45 -5.52 -10.79 2.75
CA VAL A 45 -4.90 -10.39 4.02
C VAL A 45 -5.11 -11.55 4.98
N GLU A 46 -4.03 -12.00 5.62
CA GLU A 46 -4.06 -13.16 6.49
C GLU A 46 -3.37 -12.87 7.81
N ASP A 47 -3.81 -13.55 8.86
CA ASP A 47 -3.05 -13.55 10.10
C ASP A 47 -1.84 -14.45 9.94
N CYS A 48 -0.68 -13.99 10.41
CA CYS A 48 0.56 -14.74 10.23
C CYS A 48 0.85 -15.58 11.47
N GLU A 49 1.19 -16.83 11.23
CA GLU A 49 1.74 -17.70 12.27
C GLU A 49 3.25 -17.60 12.23
N VAL A 50 3.84 -17.26 13.36
CA VAL A 50 5.29 -17.09 13.45
C VAL A 50 5.81 -17.91 14.62
N GLU A 51 7.11 -18.19 14.58
CA GLU A 51 7.75 -18.90 15.67
C GLU A 51 7.71 -18.06 16.95
N PRO A 52 7.72 -18.69 18.12
CA PRO A 52 7.60 -17.92 19.38
C PRO A 52 8.62 -16.80 19.52
N TYR A 53 9.80 -17.00 18.98
CA TYR A 53 10.85 -15.98 19.04
C TYR A 53 10.43 -14.70 18.32
N PHE A 54 9.59 -14.81 17.32
CA PHE A 54 9.13 -13.67 16.51
C PHE A 54 7.70 -13.28 16.83
N ALA A 55 7.16 -13.76 17.94
CA ALA A 55 5.79 -13.47 18.31
C ALA A 55 5.57 -11.97 18.45
N PRO A 56 4.36 -11.47 18.10
CA PRO A 56 4.08 -10.05 18.28
C PRO A 56 4.06 -9.67 19.76
N ARG A 57 4.23 -8.38 20.01
CA ARG A 57 4.16 -7.85 21.36
C ARG A 57 2.77 -8.15 21.95
N PRO A 58 2.65 -8.21 23.31
CA PRO A 58 1.34 -8.41 23.92
C PRO A 58 0.35 -7.36 23.40
N GLY A 59 -0.87 -7.78 23.11
CA GLY A 59 -1.90 -6.90 22.58
C GLY A 59 -1.74 -6.56 21.10
N HIS A 60 -0.82 -7.22 20.43
CA HIS A 60 -0.56 -7.01 18.99
C HIS A 60 -0.70 -8.32 18.24
N ARG A 61 -0.84 -8.21 16.93
CA ARG A 61 -0.90 -9.36 16.03
C ARG A 61 -0.12 -9.05 14.77
N LYS A 62 0.30 -10.09 14.07
CA LYS A 62 0.97 -9.92 12.78
C LYS A 62 0.03 -10.31 11.67
N ILE A 63 -0.12 -9.42 10.70
CA ILE A 63 -0.93 -9.68 9.52
C ILE A 63 -0.02 -9.62 8.29
N GLY A 64 -0.35 -10.42 7.30
CA GLY A 64 0.36 -10.42 6.02
C GLY A 64 -0.55 -9.96 4.91
N VAL A 65 -0.06 -9.05 4.09
CA VAL A 65 -0.75 -8.58 2.92
C VAL A 65 -0.14 -9.26 1.71
N HIS A 66 -0.93 -10.06 1.02
CA HIS A 66 -0.46 -10.82 -0.14
C HIS A 66 -0.57 -9.95 -1.38
N LEU A 67 0.57 -9.54 -1.92
CA LEU A 67 0.65 -8.68 -3.08
C LEU A 67 1.01 -9.47 -4.32
N GLU A 68 0.47 -9.04 -5.45
CA GLU A 68 0.85 -9.57 -6.76
C GLU A 68 1.10 -8.41 -7.69
N LEU A 69 2.26 -8.43 -8.38
CA LEU A 69 2.67 -7.35 -9.27
C LEU A 69 3.11 -7.91 -10.62
N THR A 70 2.81 -7.17 -11.68
CA THR A 70 3.23 -7.53 -13.03
C THR A 70 3.84 -6.30 -13.70
N GLY A 71 5.00 -6.48 -14.34
CA GLY A 71 5.64 -5.42 -15.08
C GLY A 71 4.91 -5.14 -16.38
N LEU A 72 4.72 -3.86 -16.73
CA LEU A 72 3.97 -3.45 -17.90
C LEU A 72 4.83 -2.81 -18.98
N ARG A 73 6.06 -2.42 -18.65
CA ARG A 73 6.92 -1.70 -19.58
C ARG A 73 8.26 -2.39 -19.74
N ASP A 74 8.94 -2.05 -20.83
CA ASP A 74 10.25 -2.62 -21.13
C ASP A 74 11.27 -2.30 -20.06
N GLU A 75 11.12 -1.14 -19.41
CA GLU A 75 12.04 -0.74 -18.36
C GLU A 75 11.71 -1.49 -17.08
N PRO A 76 12.68 -2.18 -16.49
CA PRO A 76 12.40 -2.95 -15.27
C PRO A 76 11.96 -2.06 -14.12
N VAL A 77 11.00 -2.56 -13.34
CA VAL A 77 10.43 -1.84 -12.21
C VAL A 77 10.92 -2.47 -10.92
N PRO A 78 11.49 -1.68 -9.99
CA PRO A 78 11.91 -2.25 -8.71
C PRO A 78 10.72 -2.70 -7.89
N VAL A 79 10.89 -3.83 -7.20
CA VAL A 79 9.90 -4.39 -6.28
C VAL A 79 10.57 -4.60 -4.94
N ASN A 80 9.91 -4.14 -3.89
CA ASN A 80 10.43 -4.30 -2.54
C ASN A 80 9.28 -4.17 -1.55
N GLY A 81 9.23 -5.07 -0.57
CA GLY A 81 8.21 -4.96 0.48
C GLY A 81 8.30 -3.67 1.26
N LEU A 82 9.50 -3.07 1.33
CA LEU A 82 9.66 -1.80 2.04
C LEU A 82 8.98 -0.63 1.36
N PHE A 83 8.52 -0.80 0.12
CA PHE A 83 7.72 0.22 -0.56
C PHE A 83 6.29 0.25 -0.06
N ALA A 84 5.90 -0.70 0.76
CA ALA A 84 4.55 -0.79 1.32
C ALA A 84 4.51 -0.15 2.70
N THR A 85 3.42 0.57 2.97
CA THR A 85 3.17 1.17 4.28
C THR A 85 1.74 0.84 4.67
N LEU A 86 1.55 0.42 5.90
CA LEU A 86 0.21 0.15 6.42
C LEU A 86 -0.26 1.36 7.21
N LEU A 87 -1.50 1.79 6.95
CA LEU A 87 -2.12 2.89 7.69
C LEU A 87 -3.30 2.35 8.48
N ASP A 88 -3.40 2.73 9.74
CA ASP A 88 -4.57 2.36 10.56
C ASP A 88 -5.61 3.47 10.52
N SER A 89 -6.69 3.30 11.28
CA SER A 89 -7.79 4.25 11.27
C SER A 89 -7.41 5.63 11.81
N THR A 90 -6.29 5.72 12.54
CA THR A 90 -5.78 7.01 13.02
C THR A 90 -4.87 7.69 12.01
N GLY A 91 -4.56 6.98 10.89
CA GLY A 91 -3.63 7.50 9.89
C GLY A 91 -2.18 7.24 10.23
N GLU A 92 -1.91 6.52 11.32
CA GLU A 92 -0.53 6.26 11.71
C GLU A 92 0.11 5.24 10.78
N PRO A 93 1.31 5.54 10.24
CA PRO A 93 1.99 4.62 9.35
C PRO A 93 2.72 3.52 10.11
N HIS A 94 2.68 2.32 9.57
CA HIS A 94 3.40 1.17 10.10
C HIS A 94 4.30 0.63 9.03
N ARG A 95 5.52 0.30 9.40
CA ARG A 95 6.50 -0.28 8.48
C ARG A 95 6.40 -1.80 8.49
N PRO A 96 6.84 -2.46 7.42
CA PRO A 96 6.85 -3.92 7.39
C PRO A 96 7.72 -4.50 8.51
N THR A 97 7.29 -5.64 9.04
CA THR A 97 8.07 -6.39 10.00
C THR A 97 8.74 -7.57 9.29
N PRO A 98 9.98 -7.94 9.68
CA PRO A 98 10.71 -8.96 8.95
C PRO A 98 10.15 -10.37 9.09
N ALA A 99 9.56 -10.73 10.21
CA ALA A 99 9.03 -12.07 10.42
C ALA A 99 7.51 -12.03 10.31
N GLY A 100 6.95 -12.79 9.37
CA GLY A 100 5.51 -12.78 9.16
C GLY A 100 5.07 -13.91 8.27
N CYS A 101 4.08 -13.66 7.44
CA CYS A 101 3.55 -14.65 6.52
C CYS A 101 4.55 -14.99 5.42
N ARG A 102 4.45 -16.20 4.91
CA ARG A 102 5.34 -16.70 3.88
C ARG A 102 4.54 -17.18 2.67
N PRO A 103 5.12 -17.14 1.47
CA PRO A 103 6.44 -16.60 1.15
C PRO A 103 6.45 -15.09 1.16
N THR A 104 7.60 -14.52 1.53
CA THR A 104 7.80 -13.08 1.54
C THR A 104 7.90 -12.57 0.11
N LEU A 105 7.39 -11.36 -0.13
CA LEU A 105 7.51 -10.72 -1.44
C LEU A 105 9.00 -10.53 -1.76
N PRO A 106 9.49 -11.12 -2.86
CA PRO A 106 10.92 -11.00 -3.18
C PRO A 106 11.26 -9.56 -3.56
N ALA A 107 12.43 -9.09 -3.11
CA ALA A 107 12.99 -7.84 -3.58
C ALA A 107 13.69 -8.09 -4.91
N GLY A 108 13.54 -7.15 -5.85
CA GLY A 108 14.17 -7.31 -7.15
C GLY A 108 13.58 -6.38 -8.16
N ARG A 109 13.59 -6.81 -9.42
CA ARG A 109 13.07 -6.01 -10.53
C ARG A 109 12.14 -6.87 -11.38
N LEU A 110 11.08 -6.23 -11.87
CA LEU A 110 10.13 -6.87 -12.77
C LEU A 110 10.38 -6.42 -14.19
N GLU A 111 10.56 -7.39 -15.07
CA GLU A 111 10.59 -7.15 -16.50
C GLU A 111 9.18 -7.17 -17.05
N VAL A 112 9.02 -6.69 -18.28
CA VAL A 112 7.71 -6.66 -18.92
C VAL A 112 7.12 -8.06 -18.98
N GLY A 113 5.85 -8.17 -18.55
CA GLY A 113 5.14 -9.44 -18.53
C GLY A 113 5.48 -10.36 -17.38
N GLN A 114 6.49 -10.03 -16.59
CA GLN A 114 6.89 -10.84 -15.45
C GLN A 114 6.01 -10.54 -14.25
N THR A 115 5.61 -11.59 -13.53
CA THR A 115 4.76 -11.45 -12.34
C THR A 115 5.51 -11.95 -11.11
N THR A 116 5.36 -11.24 -10.01
CA THR A 116 5.86 -11.68 -8.72
C THR A 116 4.74 -11.56 -7.69
N ARG A 117 4.83 -12.37 -6.64
CA ARG A 117 3.85 -12.34 -5.55
C ARG A 117 4.51 -12.72 -4.25
N GLY A 118 3.92 -12.29 -3.16
CA GLY A 118 4.39 -12.63 -1.84
C GLY A 118 3.75 -11.76 -0.79
N PHE A 119 4.09 -12.02 0.45
CA PHE A 119 3.52 -11.33 1.59
C PHE A 119 4.43 -10.21 2.07
N VAL A 120 3.81 -9.09 2.43
CA VAL A 120 4.45 -8.04 3.23
C VAL A 120 3.69 -8.04 4.55
N SER A 121 4.41 -8.18 5.65
CA SER A 121 3.77 -8.39 6.95
C SER A 121 3.98 -7.18 7.86
N PHE A 122 3.00 -6.98 8.74
CA PHE A 122 2.97 -5.83 9.64
C PHE A 122 2.51 -6.27 11.02
N GLU A 123 3.03 -5.61 12.05
CA GLU A 123 2.56 -5.84 13.41
C GLU A 123 1.65 -4.68 13.80
N VAL A 124 0.43 -5.00 14.19
CA VAL A 124 -0.59 -3.99 14.53
C VAL A 124 -1.25 -4.34 15.84
N ALA A 125 -1.89 -3.36 16.46
CA ALA A 125 -2.69 -3.62 17.65
C ALA A 125 -3.80 -4.60 17.31
N GLU A 126 -4.17 -5.45 18.26
CA GLU A 126 -5.19 -6.47 18.01
C GLU A 126 -6.53 -5.87 17.60
N ASP A 127 -6.84 -4.66 18.11
CA ASP A 127 -8.09 -3.98 17.80
C ASP A 127 -7.97 -2.96 16.68
N ALA A 128 -6.82 -2.90 16.00
CA ALA A 128 -6.66 -1.96 14.89
C ALA A 128 -7.65 -2.28 13.78
N SER A 129 -8.21 -1.23 13.20
CA SER A 129 -9.22 -1.35 12.15
C SER A 129 -9.03 -0.25 11.13
N GLY A 130 -9.81 -0.32 10.05
CA GLY A 130 -9.71 0.68 8.99
C GLY A 130 -8.36 0.64 8.31
N LEU A 131 -7.82 -0.56 8.13
CA LEU A 131 -6.46 -0.74 7.63
C LEU A 131 -6.39 -0.48 6.13
N LEU A 132 -5.41 0.34 5.75
CA LEU A 132 -5.14 0.65 4.35
C LEU A 132 -3.69 0.30 4.05
N LEU A 133 -3.44 -0.24 2.86
CA LEU A 133 -2.09 -0.47 2.40
C LEU A 133 -1.77 0.54 1.32
N ARG A 134 -0.64 1.26 1.48
CA ARG A 134 -0.15 2.17 0.46
C ARG A 134 1.13 1.59 -0.12
N TYR A 135 1.18 1.47 -1.42
CA TYR A 135 2.35 0.95 -2.12
C TYR A 135 2.89 2.02 -3.07
N GLN A 136 4.17 2.35 -2.92
CA GLN A 136 4.82 3.37 -3.75
C GLN A 136 6.28 2.99 -3.96
N PRO A 137 6.63 2.50 -5.15
CA PRO A 137 8.03 2.15 -5.42
C PRO A 137 8.91 3.40 -5.51
N ILE A 138 10.19 3.20 -5.26
CA ILE A 138 11.19 4.25 -5.45
C ILE A 138 11.81 4.01 -6.81
N ILE A 139 11.60 4.95 -7.73
CA ILE A 139 12.12 4.86 -9.09
C ILE A 139 13.00 6.08 -9.34
N VAL A 140 14.24 5.83 -9.78
CA VAL A 140 15.18 6.91 -10.04
C VAL A 140 14.64 7.78 -11.18
N GLY A 141 14.64 9.09 -10.93
CA GLY A 141 14.25 10.07 -11.94
C GLY A 141 12.79 10.43 -11.97
N ARG A 142 11.95 9.83 -11.10
CA ARG A 142 10.54 10.21 -11.05
C ARG A 142 9.89 9.75 -9.76
N VAL A 143 8.72 10.34 -9.49
CA VAL A 143 7.94 10.04 -8.29
C VAL A 143 6.65 9.36 -8.73
N PRO A 144 6.54 8.02 -8.58
CA PRO A 144 5.32 7.32 -8.93
C PRO A 144 4.17 7.71 -8.01
N ARG A 145 2.97 7.61 -8.53
CA ARG A 145 1.76 7.84 -7.74
C ARG A 145 1.60 6.70 -6.73
N PRO A 146 1.36 7.03 -5.44
CA PRO A 146 1.07 5.98 -4.47
C PRO A 146 -0.28 5.34 -4.77
N ILE A 147 -0.38 4.04 -4.52
CA ILE A 147 -1.61 3.29 -4.70
C ILE A 147 -2.07 2.83 -3.34
N THR A 148 -3.34 3.10 -3.02
CA THR A 148 -3.90 2.77 -1.72
C THR A 148 -4.97 1.70 -1.87
N PHE A 149 -4.86 0.65 -1.06
CA PHE A 149 -5.81 -0.45 -1.02
C PHE A 149 -6.56 -0.44 0.30
N ASP A 150 -7.86 -0.68 0.23
CA ASP A 150 -8.67 -0.91 1.42
C ASP A 150 -8.60 -2.40 1.73
N LEU A 151 -8.10 -2.74 2.91
CA LEU A 151 -7.88 -4.14 3.27
C LEU A 151 -9.12 -4.82 3.84
N GLY A 152 -10.19 -4.06 4.09
CA GLY A 152 -11.44 -4.63 4.59
C GLY A 152 -11.38 -5.07 6.04
N ARG A 153 -10.39 -4.60 6.76
CA ARG A 153 -10.23 -4.99 8.17
C ARG A 153 -10.09 -3.83 9.08
#